data_179f06b944684742a3ed2e69137dcc2a
#
_entry.id   179f06b944684742a3ed2e69137dcc2a
#
_cell.length_a   1.000
_cell.length_b   1.000
_cell.length_c   1.000
_cell.angle_alpha   90.00
_cell.angle_beta   90.00
_cell.angle_gamma   90.00
#
_symmetry.space_group_name_H-M   'P 1'
#
loop_
_entity.id
_entity.type
_entity.pdbx_description
1 polymer ?
#
loop_
_entity_poly.entity_id
_entity_poly.type
_entity_poly.pdbx_seq_one_letter_code
_entity_poly.pdbx_strand_id
1 'polypeptide(L)'
;MFGTMEIEEVAKALSSDTRLKIIRLLAEGEASAVSVFKKYNERFSDRRERATIYRELEVLYKSNFLVKTYREDSKEIVYRLAARSINIDLITQTVSAGP
;
A
#
# COMPACT_ATOMS: atom_id res chain seq x y z
N MET A 1 5.87 -10.34 2.63
CA MET A 1 6.43 -11.11 1.54
C MET A 1 5.34 -11.46 0.53
N PHE A 2 5.60 -11.29 -0.76
CA PHE A 2 4.58 -11.55 -1.78
C PHE A 2 4.34 -13.03 -2.02
N GLY A 3 5.38 -13.82 -1.95
CA GLY A 3 5.27 -15.27 -1.97
C GLY A 3 4.42 -15.82 -3.09
N THR A 4 3.27 -16.34 -2.74
CA THR A 4 2.38 -17.05 -3.65
C THR A 4 1.19 -16.23 -4.12
N MET A 5 1.31 -14.91 -4.13
CA MET A 5 0.19 -14.07 -4.51
C MET A 5 -0.19 -14.28 -5.98
N GLU A 6 -1.48 -14.39 -6.24
CA GLU A 6 -2.00 -14.56 -7.59
C GLU A 6 -1.81 -13.29 -8.41
N ILE A 7 -1.44 -13.44 -9.67
CA ILE A 7 -1.24 -12.30 -10.56
C ILE A 7 -2.51 -11.45 -10.70
N GLU A 8 -3.68 -12.07 -10.70
CA GLU A 8 -4.94 -11.33 -10.78
C GLU A 8 -5.17 -10.46 -9.56
N GLU A 9 -4.81 -10.95 -8.37
CA GLU A 9 -4.93 -10.16 -7.14
C GLU A 9 -4.00 -8.96 -7.16
N VAL A 10 -2.78 -9.16 -7.65
CA VAL A 10 -1.80 -8.07 -7.80
C VAL A 10 -2.32 -7.02 -8.78
N ALA A 11 -2.78 -7.46 -9.94
CA ALA A 11 -3.30 -6.56 -10.96
C ALA A 11 -4.49 -5.76 -10.44
N LYS A 12 -5.40 -6.44 -9.73
CA LYS A 12 -6.58 -5.79 -9.15
C LYS A 12 -6.19 -4.75 -8.10
N ALA A 13 -5.25 -5.09 -7.21
CA ALA A 13 -4.80 -4.16 -6.17
C ALA A 13 -4.17 -2.91 -6.78
N LEU A 14 -3.45 -3.04 -7.89
CA LEU A 14 -2.76 -1.93 -8.53
C LEU A 14 -3.62 -1.18 -9.56
N SER A 15 -4.86 -1.60 -9.75
CA SER A 15 -5.75 -0.98 -10.74
C SER A 15 -6.51 0.23 -10.21
N SER A 16 -6.16 0.73 -9.05
CA SER A 16 -6.81 1.88 -8.41
C SER A 16 -5.87 3.06 -8.35
N ASP A 17 -6.30 4.19 -8.90
CA ASP A 17 -5.55 5.43 -8.83
C ASP A 17 -5.30 5.85 -7.38
N THR A 18 -6.30 5.72 -6.53
CA THR A 18 -6.18 6.06 -5.11
C THR A 18 -5.11 5.20 -4.44
N ARG A 19 -5.13 3.89 -4.69
CA ARG A 19 -4.13 2.99 -4.08
C ARG A 19 -2.73 3.27 -4.60
N LEU A 20 -2.58 3.58 -5.88
CA LEU A 20 -1.26 3.93 -6.43
C LEU A 20 -0.72 5.20 -5.79
N LYS A 21 -1.58 6.19 -5.53
CA LYS A 21 -1.18 7.41 -4.85
C LYS A 21 -0.78 7.15 -3.40
N ILE A 22 -1.49 6.27 -2.71
CA ILE A 22 -1.13 5.88 -1.34
C ILE A 22 0.24 5.20 -1.33
N ILE A 23 0.50 4.31 -2.28
CA ILE A 23 1.81 3.67 -2.40
C ILE A 23 2.90 4.71 -2.60
N ARG A 24 2.63 5.73 -3.43
CA ARG A 24 3.58 6.81 -3.67
C ARG A 24 3.91 7.57 -2.38
N LEU A 25 2.91 7.81 -1.53
CA LEU A 25 3.15 8.47 -0.24
C LEU A 25 3.99 7.59 0.69
N LEU A 26 3.69 6.30 0.73
CA LEU A 26 4.41 5.37 1.61
C LEU A 26 5.82 5.05 1.10
N ALA A 27 6.11 5.35 -0.17
CA ALA A 27 7.46 5.23 -0.70
C ALA A 27 8.43 6.22 -0.03
N GLU A 28 7.90 7.27 0.60
CA GLU A 28 8.70 8.26 1.31
C GLU A 28 9.04 7.82 2.74
N GLY A 29 8.38 6.78 3.23
CA GLY A 29 8.59 6.28 4.58
C GLY A 29 7.29 5.79 5.19
N GLU A 30 7.40 5.10 6.30
CA GLU A 30 6.22 4.60 7.00
C GLU A 30 5.37 5.74 7.54
N ALA A 31 4.07 5.50 7.65
CA ALA A 31 3.14 6.51 8.13
C ALA A 31 1.90 5.86 8.73
N SER A 32 1.29 6.58 9.68
CA SER A 32 0.00 6.16 10.22
C SER A 32 -1.12 6.46 9.22
N ALA A 33 -2.28 5.83 9.42
CA ALA A 33 -3.43 6.08 8.55
C ALA A 33 -3.83 7.55 8.55
N VAL A 34 -3.78 8.20 9.71
CA VAL A 34 -4.09 9.63 9.82
C VAL A 34 -3.13 10.46 8.99
N SER A 35 -1.83 10.13 9.08
CA SER A 35 -0.81 10.85 8.32
C SER A 35 -0.99 10.67 6.81
N VAL A 36 -1.30 9.44 6.37
CA VAL A 36 -1.55 9.17 4.96
C VAL A 36 -2.75 9.98 4.47
N PHE A 37 -3.83 9.99 5.25
CA PHE A 37 -5.03 10.77 4.92
C PHE A 37 -4.69 12.25 4.72
N LYS A 38 -3.97 12.85 5.66
CA LYS A 38 -3.61 14.27 5.58
C LYS A 38 -2.73 14.56 4.38
N LYS A 39 -1.69 13.75 4.18
CA LYS A 39 -0.76 13.94 3.05
C LYS A 39 -1.46 13.76 1.71
N TYR A 40 -2.37 12.80 1.63
CA TYR A 40 -3.11 12.57 0.40
C TYR A 40 -3.87 13.83 -0.02
N ASN A 41 -4.62 14.41 0.92
CA ASN A 41 -5.43 15.58 0.61
C ASN A 41 -4.61 16.87 0.46
N GLU A 42 -3.38 16.88 0.96
CA GLU A 42 -2.46 18.00 0.72
C GLU A 42 -1.82 17.94 -0.67
N ARG A 43 -1.50 16.74 -1.14
CA ARG A 43 -0.72 16.58 -2.37
C ARG A 43 -1.52 16.32 -3.63
N PHE A 44 -2.70 15.76 -3.48
CA PHE A 44 -3.53 15.37 -4.63
C PHE A 44 -4.81 16.18 -4.64
N SER A 45 -5.26 16.54 -5.84
CA SER A 45 -6.45 17.36 -6.00
C SER A 45 -7.75 16.57 -5.85
N ASP A 46 -7.69 15.25 -6.03
CA ASP A 46 -8.84 14.38 -5.87
C ASP A 46 -9.03 14.02 -4.40
N ARG A 47 -9.59 14.94 -3.65
CA ARG A 47 -9.77 14.75 -2.21
C ARG A 47 -10.52 13.47 -1.89
N ARG A 48 -10.12 12.81 -0.81
CA ARG A 48 -10.76 11.58 -0.33
C ARG A 48 -11.12 11.71 1.13
N GLU A 49 -12.20 11.05 1.51
CA GLU A 49 -12.62 11.00 2.90
C GLU A 49 -11.71 10.05 3.68
N ARG A 50 -11.67 10.26 4.99
CA ARG A 50 -10.85 9.43 5.87
C ARG A 50 -11.19 7.94 5.74
N ALA A 51 -12.50 7.62 5.73
CA ALA A 51 -12.93 6.22 5.62
C ALA A 51 -12.44 5.58 4.33
N THR A 52 -12.42 6.33 3.23
CA THR A 52 -11.92 5.82 1.95
C THR A 52 -10.44 5.49 2.04
N ILE A 53 -9.63 6.40 2.56
CA ILE A 53 -8.18 6.19 2.71
C ILE A 53 -7.92 4.99 3.61
N TYR A 54 -8.62 4.89 4.74
CA TYR A 54 -8.43 3.78 5.67
C TYR A 54 -8.79 2.43 5.03
N ARG A 55 -9.87 2.40 4.25
CA ARG A 55 -10.28 1.18 3.55
C ARG A 55 -9.24 0.78 2.50
N GLU A 56 -8.70 1.74 1.75
CA GLU A 56 -7.71 1.43 0.72
C GLU A 56 -6.37 0.97 1.31
N LEU A 57 -6.00 1.52 2.46
CA LEU A 57 -4.83 1.03 3.19
C LEU A 57 -5.02 -0.44 3.59
N GLU A 58 -6.22 -0.80 4.06
CA GLU A 58 -6.51 -2.19 4.43
C GLU A 58 -6.53 -3.12 3.23
N VAL A 59 -7.03 -2.66 2.08
CA VAL A 59 -6.97 -3.44 0.84
C VAL A 59 -5.52 -3.75 0.50
N LEU A 60 -4.65 -2.74 0.54
CA LEU A 60 -3.22 -2.92 0.25
C LEU A 60 -2.55 -3.83 1.27
N TYR A 61 -2.91 -3.71 2.54
CA TYR A 61 -2.37 -4.57 3.58
C TYR A 61 -2.78 -6.04 3.36
N LYS A 62 -4.05 -6.28 3.11
CA LYS A 62 -4.57 -7.64 2.87
C LYS A 62 -4.03 -8.24 1.58
N SER A 63 -3.65 -7.41 0.63
CA SER A 63 -3.04 -7.85 -0.62
C SER A 63 -1.51 -7.96 -0.52
N ASN A 64 -0.97 -7.88 0.69
CA ASN A 64 0.45 -8.04 1.00
C ASN A 64 1.37 -6.95 0.42
N PHE A 65 0.82 -5.82 0.02
CA PHE A 65 1.63 -4.68 -0.42
C PHE A 65 2.17 -3.87 0.74
N LEU A 66 1.51 -3.94 1.91
CA LEU A 66 1.90 -3.19 3.10
C LEU A 66 2.12 -4.11 4.28
N VAL A 67 2.97 -3.65 5.19
CA VAL A 67 3.19 -4.24 6.50
C VAL A 67 2.65 -3.25 7.53
N LYS A 68 1.98 -3.75 8.55
CA LYS A 68 1.56 -2.97 9.71
C LYS A 68 2.51 -3.20 10.85
N THR A 69 2.86 -2.13 11.55
CA THR A 69 3.69 -2.21 12.76
C THR A 69 3.10 -1.29 13.81
N TYR A 70 2.99 -1.76 15.04
CA TYR A 70 2.60 -0.93 16.14
C TYR A 70 3.83 -0.21 16.70
N ARG A 71 3.76 1.11 16.81
CA ARG A 71 4.83 1.94 17.38
C ARG A 71 4.48 2.27 18.81
N GLU A 72 5.26 1.75 19.75
CA GLU A 72 4.99 1.97 21.18
C GLU A 72 5.26 3.41 21.60
N ASP A 73 6.23 4.08 20.98
CA ASP A 73 6.58 5.45 21.30
C ASP A 73 5.45 6.42 20.97
N SER A 74 4.81 6.26 19.82
CA SER A 74 3.70 7.10 19.39
C SER A 74 2.34 6.46 19.67
N LYS A 75 2.32 5.21 20.10
CA LYS A 75 1.11 4.43 20.40
C LYS A 75 0.14 4.39 19.23
N GLU A 76 0.68 4.15 18.04
CA GLU A 76 -0.14 4.08 16.83
C GLU A 76 0.36 3.01 15.88
N ILE A 77 -0.55 2.56 15.02
CA ILE A 77 -0.22 1.63 13.95
C ILE A 77 0.30 2.43 12.78
N VAL A 78 1.43 2.00 12.22
CA VAL A 78 1.99 2.58 11.00
C VAL A 78 2.03 1.54 9.89
N TYR A 79 1.95 2.02 8.67
CA TYR A 79 2.03 1.20 7.46
C TYR A 79 3.32 1.52 6.74
N ARG A 80 3.94 0.50 6.16
CA ARG A 80 5.09 0.68 5.27
C ARG A 80 4.98 -0.28 4.10
N LEU A 81 5.67 0.03 3.01
CA LEU A 81 5.70 -0.86 1.86
C LEU A 81 6.39 -2.17 2.22
N ALA A 82 5.80 -3.29 1.83
CA ALA A 82 6.36 -4.62 2.09
C ALA A 82 7.55 -4.90 1.19
N ALA A 83 7.60 -4.26 0.01
CA ALA A 83 8.69 -4.42 -0.94
C ALA A 83 8.85 -3.14 -1.74
N ARG A 84 10.04 -2.92 -2.25
CA ARG A 84 10.34 -1.77 -3.09
C ARG A 84 9.81 -1.94 -4.51
N SER A 85 9.81 -3.17 -4.98
CA SER A 85 9.37 -3.49 -6.33
C SER A 85 8.85 -4.91 -6.37
N ILE A 86 8.15 -5.24 -7.43
CA ILE A 86 7.69 -6.61 -7.69
C ILE A 86 8.04 -6.97 -9.12
N ASN A 87 8.29 -8.27 -9.34
CA ASN A 87 8.49 -8.84 -10.66
C ASN A 87 7.32 -9.72 -11.01
N ILE A 88 6.80 -9.55 -12.20
CA ILE A 88 5.72 -10.38 -12.72
C ILE A 88 6.28 -11.19 -13.87
N ASP A 89 6.29 -12.50 -13.70
CA ASP A 89 6.70 -13.43 -14.76
C ASP A 89 5.44 -13.81 -15.54
N LEU A 90 5.37 -13.37 -16.79
CA LEU A 90 4.18 -13.60 -17.61
C LEU A 90 4.04 -15.03 -18.11
N ILE A 91 5.16 -15.75 -18.19
CA ILE A 91 5.15 -17.15 -18.65
C ILE A 91 4.60 -18.06 -17.57
N THR A 92 5.14 -17.94 -16.37
CA THR A 92 4.69 -18.76 -15.23
C THR A 92 3.52 -18.14 -14.49
N GLN A 93 3.23 -16.88 -14.77
CA GLN A 93 2.20 -16.09 -14.11
C GLN A 93 2.39 -16.04 -12.59
N THR A 94 3.63 -15.84 -12.19
CA THR A 94 4.00 -15.72 -10.78
C THR A 94 4.44 -14.30 -10.47
N VAL A 95 4.29 -13.92 -9.22
CA VAL A 95 4.70 -12.62 -8.72
C VAL A 95 5.69 -12.82 -7.59
N SER A 96 6.78 -12.07 -7.61
CA SER A 96 7.79 -12.12 -6.56
C SER A 96 8.22 -10.71 -6.18
N ALA A 97 8.69 -10.56 -4.93
CA ALA A 97 9.23 -9.30 -4.47
C ALA A 97 10.59 -9.07 -5.14
N GLY A 98 10.79 -7.84 -5.61
CA GLY A 98 12.08 -7.42 -6.16
C GLY A 98 12.98 -6.86 -5.07
N PRO A 99 14.24 -6.60 -5.42
CA PRO A 99 15.19 -6.01 -4.49
C PRO A 99 14.84 -4.56 -4.13
#